data_1186e3867b8eb3c043df0736e09a83ff
#
_entry.id   1186e3867b8eb3c043df0736e09a83ff
#
_cell.length_a   1.000
_cell.length_b   1.000
_cell.length_c   1.000
_cell.angle_alpha   90.00
_cell.angle_beta   90.00
_cell.angle_gamma   90.00
#
_symmetry.space_group_name_H-M   'P 1'
#
loop_
_entity.id
_entity.type
_entity.pdbx_description
1 polymer ?
#
loop_
_entity_poly.entity_id
_entity_poly.type
_entity_poly.pdbx_seq_one_letter_code
_entity_poly.pdbx_strand_id
1 'polypeptide(L)'
;MTGLTDSHEYYLGYLASAYAQIYNQPIHTLLREPYAGSIPSAFDGSRTVDEITKVLPELPVDMFTEEFLQAYRANQPHWFLDALEENSVLNWIPKAPVRIYYGENDIDVLPQEALEAEEWMRVQGADVTAISVGPRDHNESVLYAIPAAISWFNELASTKAP
;
A
#
# COMPACT_ATOMS: atom_id res chain seq x y z
N MET A 1 12.25 -2.96 -4.50
CA MET A 1 11.73 -1.96 -3.54
C MET A 1 12.30 -0.62 -3.91
N THR A 2 11.57 0.10 -4.74
CA THR A 2 11.88 1.48 -5.11
C THR A 2 11.52 2.36 -3.91
N GLY A 3 12.44 3.15 -3.54
CA GLY A 3 12.64 4.05 -2.44
C GLY A 3 11.45 4.56 -1.65
N LEU A 4 11.70 4.71 -0.38
CA LEU A 4 11.08 5.66 0.54
C LEU A 4 11.26 7.11 0.02
N THR A 5 10.77 7.41 -1.19
CA THR A 5 10.90 8.71 -1.84
C THR A 5 9.54 9.35 -2.01
N ASP A 6 9.47 10.60 -1.65
CA ASP A 6 8.49 11.65 -1.97
C ASP A 6 7.00 11.25 -1.94
N SER A 7 6.27 11.81 -1.01
CA SER A 7 4.81 11.79 -0.78
C SER A 7 4.21 10.57 -0.04
N HIS A 8 5.01 9.68 0.52
CA HIS A 8 4.49 8.52 1.25
C HIS A 8 4.55 8.64 2.78
N GLU A 9 4.93 9.80 3.33
CA GLU A 9 4.97 10.04 4.78
C GLU A 9 3.62 9.78 5.45
N TYR A 10 2.53 10.12 4.76
CA TYR A 10 1.18 9.88 5.24
C TYR A 10 0.89 8.37 5.37
N TYR A 11 1.11 7.60 4.33
CA TYR A 11 0.85 6.16 4.33
C TYR A 11 1.77 5.41 5.30
N LEU A 12 3.03 5.78 5.37
CA LEU A 12 3.98 5.18 6.30
C LEU A 12 3.64 5.50 7.75
N GLY A 13 3.23 6.73 8.05
CA GLY A 13 2.75 7.10 9.39
C GLY A 13 1.49 6.34 9.78
N TYR A 14 0.54 6.19 8.85
CA TYR A 14 -0.67 5.40 9.04
C TYR A 14 -0.35 3.93 9.32
N LEU A 15 0.46 3.29 8.49
CA LEU A 15 0.87 1.90 8.66
C LEU A 15 1.65 1.69 9.95
N ALA A 16 2.56 2.61 10.30
CA ALA A 16 3.31 2.55 11.56
C ALA A 16 2.37 2.55 12.78
N SER A 17 1.37 3.44 12.79
CA SER A 17 0.38 3.51 13.86
C SER A 17 -0.50 2.26 13.91
N ALA A 18 -1.05 1.85 12.76
CA ALA A 18 -1.96 0.71 12.66
C ALA A 18 -1.26 -0.60 13.04
N TYR A 19 -0.08 -0.86 12.50
CA TYR A 19 0.64 -2.11 12.75
C TYR A 19 1.22 -2.18 14.16
N ALA A 20 1.67 -1.06 14.75
CA ALA A 20 2.06 -1.04 16.15
C ALA A 20 0.92 -1.53 17.06
N GLN A 21 -0.32 -1.14 16.77
CA GLN A 21 -1.50 -1.58 17.52
C GLN A 21 -1.89 -3.03 17.21
N ILE A 22 -1.98 -3.41 15.93
CA ILE A 22 -2.41 -4.75 15.50
C ILE A 22 -1.44 -5.83 15.99
N TYR A 23 -0.14 -5.56 15.87
CA TYR A 23 0.93 -6.49 16.26
C TYR A 23 1.39 -6.32 17.70
N ASN A 24 0.75 -5.42 18.48
CA ASN A 24 1.09 -5.10 19.86
C ASN A 24 2.59 -4.80 20.05
N GLN A 25 3.14 -3.97 19.17
CA GLN A 25 4.54 -3.58 19.17
C GLN A 25 4.71 -2.16 19.70
N PRO A 26 5.79 -1.88 20.44
CA PRO A 26 6.03 -0.53 20.95
C PRO A 26 6.43 0.40 19.80
N ILE A 27 5.62 1.40 19.49
CA ILE A 27 5.84 2.29 18.35
C ILE A 27 7.19 3.03 18.40
N HIS A 28 7.72 3.28 19.59
CA HIS A 28 9.03 3.94 19.78
C HIS A 28 10.24 3.09 19.33
N THR A 29 10.05 1.81 19.07
CA THR A 29 11.08 0.98 18.44
C THR A 29 11.17 1.22 16.93
N LEU A 30 10.11 1.76 16.34
CA LEU A 30 10.03 2.10 14.93
C LEU A 30 10.20 3.60 14.68
N LEU A 31 9.44 4.42 15.41
CA LEU A 31 9.43 5.87 15.25
C LEU A 31 10.20 6.57 16.37
N ARG A 32 10.96 7.61 16.00
CA ARG A 32 11.63 8.49 16.96
C ARG A 32 10.70 9.62 17.43
N GLU A 33 11.04 10.27 18.55
CA GLU A 33 10.36 11.49 18.97
C GLU A 33 10.67 12.67 18.00
N PRO A 34 9.69 13.56 17.74
CA PRO A 34 8.37 13.60 18.40
C PRO A 34 7.30 12.70 17.74
N TYR A 35 7.63 11.97 16.69
CA TYR A 35 6.69 11.21 15.86
C TYR A 35 6.08 10.02 16.61
N ALA A 36 6.84 9.32 17.45
CA ALA A 36 6.32 8.24 18.27
C ALA A 36 5.18 8.68 19.19
N GLY A 37 5.25 9.91 19.71
CA GLY A 37 4.20 10.49 20.55
C GLY A 37 3.04 11.09 19.77
N SER A 38 3.27 11.63 18.57
CA SER A 38 2.26 12.40 17.82
C SER A 38 1.46 11.56 16.81
N ILE A 39 2.10 10.63 16.13
CA ILE A 39 1.48 9.85 15.03
C ILE A 39 0.28 9.02 15.49
N PRO A 40 0.30 8.27 16.59
CA PRO A 40 -0.89 7.52 17.02
C PRO A 40 -2.14 8.37 17.21
N SER A 41 -1.98 9.57 17.74
CA SER A 41 -3.09 10.51 17.92
C SER A 41 -3.45 11.28 16.65
N ALA A 42 -2.58 11.31 15.67
CA ALA A 42 -2.88 11.93 14.38
C ALA A 42 -3.79 11.04 13.52
N PHE A 43 -3.64 9.72 13.64
CA PHE A 43 -4.40 8.72 12.86
C PHE A 43 -5.55 8.06 13.64
N ASP A 44 -6.10 8.73 14.63
CA ASP A 44 -7.25 8.24 15.42
C ASP A 44 -8.62 8.51 14.77
N GLY A 45 -8.64 9.12 13.59
CA GLY A 45 -9.83 9.48 12.84
C GLY A 45 -10.45 10.84 13.20
N SER A 46 -9.85 11.59 14.11
CA SER A 46 -10.34 12.92 14.55
C SER A 46 -9.84 14.08 13.68
N ARG A 47 -8.83 13.85 12.83
CA ARG A 47 -8.14 14.88 12.06
C ARG A 47 -8.36 14.71 10.55
N THR A 48 -8.32 15.82 9.85
CA THR A 48 -8.26 15.86 8.38
C THR A 48 -6.87 15.48 7.87
N VAL A 49 -6.77 15.11 6.59
CA VAL A 49 -5.48 14.84 5.93
C VAL A 49 -4.52 16.01 6.07
N ASP A 50 -5.00 17.25 5.84
CA ASP A 50 -4.18 18.47 5.97
C ASP A 50 -3.63 18.70 7.39
N GLU A 51 -4.37 18.28 8.41
CA GLU A 51 -3.92 18.38 9.81
C GLU A 51 -2.91 17.31 10.15
N ILE A 52 -3.06 16.11 9.57
CA ILE A 52 -2.12 15.00 9.74
C ILE A 52 -0.79 15.34 9.05
N THR A 53 -0.83 15.81 7.81
CA THR A 53 0.38 16.13 7.04
C THR A 53 1.25 17.18 7.76
N LYS A 54 0.66 18.11 8.49
CA LYS A 54 1.41 19.13 9.25
C LYS A 54 2.24 18.59 10.42
N VAL A 55 1.96 17.38 10.89
CA VAL A 55 2.71 16.74 11.99
C VAL A 55 3.69 15.70 11.48
N LEU A 56 3.71 15.43 10.17
CA LEU A 56 4.64 14.55 9.52
C LEU A 56 5.91 15.28 9.06
N PRO A 57 7.05 14.62 8.92
CA PRO A 57 8.26 15.22 8.37
C PRO A 57 8.15 15.40 6.86
N GLU A 58 8.96 16.29 6.27
CA GLU A 58 9.08 16.42 4.82
C GLU A 58 9.65 15.15 4.15
N LEU A 59 10.56 14.46 4.85
CA LEU A 59 11.13 13.21 4.38
C LEU A 59 10.67 12.06 5.27
N PRO A 60 10.05 11.01 4.71
CA PRO A 60 9.59 9.86 5.49
C PRO A 60 10.66 9.23 6.37
N VAL A 61 11.91 9.20 5.91
CA VAL A 61 13.05 8.66 6.65
C VAL A 61 13.26 9.38 8.01
N ASP A 62 12.83 10.62 8.11
CA ASP A 62 13.02 11.45 9.31
C ASP A 62 12.09 11.06 10.45
N MET A 63 11.07 10.24 10.24
CA MET A 63 10.22 9.74 11.33
C MET A 63 10.76 8.47 11.99
N PHE A 64 11.64 7.75 11.34
CA PHE A 64 12.09 6.43 11.80
C PHE A 64 13.31 6.50 12.73
N THR A 65 13.42 5.50 13.61
CA THR A 65 14.62 5.32 14.44
C THR A 65 15.81 4.89 13.60
N GLU A 66 17.00 5.23 14.03
CA GLU A 66 18.24 4.77 13.36
C GLU A 66 18.37 3.24 13.41
N GLU A 67 17.91 2.61 14.48
CA GLU A 67 17.90 1.14 14.61
C GLU A 67 17.04 0.49 13.50
N PHE A 68 15.83 0.99 13.29
CA PHE A 68 14.99 0.51 12.17
C PHE A 68 15.64 0.76 10.80
N LEU A 69 16.19 1.96 10.58
CA LEU A 69 16.83 2.29 9.31
C LEU A 69 18.05 1.42 9.02
N GLN A 70 18.82 1.06 10.04
CA GLN A 70 19.94 0.13 9.91
C GLN A 70 19.45 -1.30 9.59
N ALA A 71 18.41 -1.78 10.28
CA ALA A 71 17.81 -3.08 10.00
C ALA A 71 17.29 -3.13 8.54
N TYR A 72 16.57 -2.10 8.11
CA TYR A 72 16.07 -1.98 6.74
C TYR A 72 17.19 -2.02 5.69
N ARG A 73 18.25 -1.20 5.87
CA ARG A 73 19.38 -1.12 4.93
C ARG A 73 20.20 -2.40 4.87
N ALA A 74 20.31 -3.10 6.00
CA ALA A 74 21.07 -4.34 6.13
C ALA A 74 20.23 -5.60 5.88
N ASN A 75 18.96 -5.45 5.50
CA ASN A 75 17.99 -6.54 5.34
C ASN A 75 17.94 -7.47 6.57
N GLN A 76 17.91 -6.86 7.77
CA GLN A 76 17.84 -7.55 9.04
C GLN A 76 16.38 -7.61 9.53
N PRO A 77 16.00 -8.62 10.31
CA PRO A 77 14.67 -8.75 10.87
C PRO A 77 14.26 -7.54 11.69
N HIS A 78 13.02 -7.06 11.45
CA HIS A 78 12.38 -6.05 12.27
C HIS A 78 10.87 -6.26 12.17
N TRP A 79 10.16 -6.18 13.29
CA TRP A 79 8.73 -6.48 13.36
C TRP A 79 7.87 -5.73 12.32
N PHE A 80 8.24 -4.50 11.98
CA PHE A 80 7.50 -3.70 11.01
C PHE A 80 7.72 -4.19 9.57
N LEU A 81 8.92 -4.64 9.24
CA LEU A 81 9.23 -5.27 7.96
C LEU A 81 8.51 -6.60 7.82
N ASP A 82 8.49 -7.40 8.89
CA ASP A 82 7.77 -8.68 8.93
C ASP A 82 6.26 -8.45 8.75
N ALA A 83 5.70 -7.42 9.40
CA ALA A 83 4.29 -7.04 9.26
C ALA A 83 3.96 -6.55 7.83
N LEU A 84 4.84 -5.76 7.20
CA LEU A 84 4.67 -5.35 5.81
C LEU A 84 4.70 -6.54 4.84
N GLU A 85 5.60 -7.49 5.08
CA GLU A 85 5.69 -8.70 4.27
C GLU A 85 4.46 -9.59 4.46
N GLU A 86 4.01 -9.82 5.70
CA GLU A 86 2.82 -10.61 5.99
C GLU A 86 1.56 -10.05 5.32
N ASN A 87 1.44 -8.72 5.24
CA ASN A 87 0.30 -8.05 4.63
C ASN A 87 0.51 -7.71 3.14
N SER A 88 1.57 -8.19 2.54
CA SER A 88 1.79 -8.01 1.11
C SER A 88 0.73 -8.74 0.29
N VAL A 89 0.09 -8.01 -0.63
CA VAL A 89 -0.88 -8.59 -1.57
C VAL A 89 -0.25 -9.62 -2.52
N LEU A 90 1.07 -9.69 -2.59
CA LEU A 90 1.79 -10.67 -3.40
C LEU A 90 1.99 -12.03 -2.70
N ASN A 91 1.70 -12.15 -1.40
CA ASN A 91 1.94 -13.38 -0.63
C ASN A 91 0.83 -14.44 -0.77
N TRP A 92 -0.06 -14.31 -1.74
CA TRP A 92 -1.12 -15.28 -1.96
C TRP A 92 -1.37 -15.49 -3.46
N ILE A 93 -1.87 -16.68 -3.81
CA ILE A 93 -2.22 -17.02 -5.19
C ILE A 93 -3.74 -17.08 -5.29
N PRO A 94 -4.38 -16.16 -6.02
CA PRO A 94 -5.82 -16.15 -6.19
C PRO A 94 -6.31 -17.41 -6.93
N LYS A 95 -7.41 -18.01 -6.44
CA LYS A 95 -8.08 -19.15 -7.09
C LYS A 95 -9.16 -18.70 -8.09
N ALA A 96 -9.64 -17.49 -7.94
CA ALA A 96 -10.59 -16.88 -8.87
C ALA A 96 -9.84 -15.94 -9.82
N PRO A 97 -10.40 -15.66 -11.02
CA PRO A 97 -9.86 -14.63 -11.90
C PRO A 97 -9.78 -13.28 -11.20
N VAL A 98 -8.69 -12.56 -11.42
CA VAL A 98 -8.44 -11.22 -10.84
C VAL A 98 -8.18 -10.22 -11.96
N ARG A 99 -8.74 -9.02 -11.85
CA ARG A 99 -8.36 -7.86 -12.65
C ARG A 99 -7.85 -6.75 -11.77
N ILE A 100 -6.69 -6.20 -12.12
CA ILE A 100 -6.05 -5.07 -11.45
C ILE A 100 -6.14 -3.87 -12.39
N TYR A 101 -6.96 -2.89 -12.03
CA TYR A 101 -7.10 -1.68 -12.83
C TYR A 101 -6.13 -0.62 -12.33
N TYR A 102 -5.43 0.06 -13.26
CA TYR A 102 -4.45 1.10 -12.92
C TYR A 102 -4.53 2.30 -13.87
N GLY A 103 -4.22 3.48 -13.35
CA GLY A 103 -4.04 4.70 -14.14
C GLY A 103 -2.59 4.88 -14.57
N GLU A 104 -2.37 5.31 -15.80
CA GLU A 104 -1.01 5.47 -16.34
C GLU A 104 -0.23 6.64 -15.71
N ASN A 105 -0.95 7.62 -15.14
CA ASN A 105 -0.39 8.79 -14.46
C ASN A 105 -0.54 8.71 -12.93
N ASP A 106 -0.83 7.52 -12.39
CA ASP A 106 -0.93 7.30 -10.95
C ASP A 106 0.47 7.41 -10.32
N ILE A 107 0.62 8.38 -9.42
CA ILE A 107 1.87 8.60 -8.67
C ILE A 107 1.77 8.12 -7.21
N ASP A 108 0.57 7.79 -6.74
CA ASP A 108 0.34 7.25 -5.40
C ASP A 108 0.54 5.74 -5.37
N VAL A 109 -0.01 5.04 -6.36
CA VAL A 109 0.24 3.62 -6.64
C VAL A 109 0.73 3.50 -8.08
N LEU A 110 2.02 3.30 -8.23
CA LEU A 110 2.65 3.32 -9.55
C LEU A 110 2.09 2.23 -10.47
N PRO A 111 1.86 2.52 -11.77
CA PRO A 111 1.42 1.54 -12.77
C PRO A 111 2.26 0.26 -12.76
N GLN A 112 3.56 0.41 -12.49
CA GLN A 112 4.50 -0.69 -12.43
C GLN A 112 4.13 -1.73 -11.38
N GLU A 113 3.55 -1.33 -10.25
CA GLU A 113 3.14 -2.26 -9.18
C GLU A 113 2.01 -3.20 -9.64
N ALA A 114 1.06 -2.69 -10.43
CA ALA A 114 0.00 -3.52 -11.01
C ALA A 114 0.56 -4.55 -12.01
N LEU A 115 1.54 -4.14 -12.84
CA LEU A 115 2.18 -5.00 -13.83
C LEU A 115 3.07 -6.07 -13.17
N GLU A 116 3.82 -5.71 -12.14
CA GLU A 116 4.63 -6.63 -11.36
C GLU A 116 3.75 -7.66 -10.60
N ALA A 117 2.63 -7.21 -10.05
CA ALA A 117 1.67 -8.11 -9.40
C ALA A 117 1.06 -9.10 -10.41
N GLU A 118 0.69 -8.65 -11.62
CA GLU A 118 0.22 -9.54 -12.69
C GLU A 118 1.28 -10.58 -13.03
N GLU A 119 2.50 -10.14 -13.33
CA GLU A 119 3.59 -11.04 -13.72
C GLU A 119 3.88 -12.08 -12.64
N TRP A 120 4.02 -11.62 -11.40
CA TRP A 120 4.33 -12.49 -10.27
C TRP A 120 3.26 -13.55 -10.03
N MET A 121 1.98 -13.16 -10.01
CA MET A 121 0.86 -14.07 -9.78
C MET A 121 0.67 -15.04 -10.96
N ARG A 122 0.84 -14.57 -12.20
CA ARG A 122 0.71 -15.43 -13.42
C ARG A 122 1.80 -16.49 -13.50
N VAL A 123 3.02 -16.18 -13.12
CA VAL A 123 4.12 -17.18 -13.06
C VAL A 123 3.77 -18.32 -12.10
N GLN A 124 2.94 -18.05 -11.10
CA GLN A 124 2.47 -19.06 -10.14
C GLN A 124 1.15 -19.73 -10.55
N GLY A 125 0.67 -19.46 -11.76
CA GLY A 125 -0.50 -20.11 -12.34
C GLY A 125 -1.84 -19.45 -12.05
N ALA A 126 -1.87 -18.24 -11.50
CA ALA A 126 -3.10 -17.49 -11.29
C ALA A 126 -3.62 -16.87 -12.61
N ASP A 127 -4.94 -16.74 -12.73
CA ASP A 127 -5.62 -16.01 -13.78
C ASP A 127 -5.73 -14.54 -13.37
N VAL A 128 -4.72 -13.74 -13.68
CA VAL A 128 -4.62 -12.32 -13.33
C VAL A 128 -4.36 -11.48 -14.56
N THR A 129 -5.00 -10.32 -14.66
CA THR A 129 -4.78 -9.35 -15.73
C THR A 129 -4.74 -7.94 -15.18
N ALA A 130 -3.65 -7.21 -15.44
CA ALA A 130 -3.55 -5.77 -15.21
C ALA A 130 -4.14 -5.00 -16.41
N ILE A 131 -5.00 -4.04 -16.14
CA ILE A 131 -5.77 -3.30 -17.15
C ILE A 131 -5.59 -1.81 -16.93
N SER A 132 -4.99 -1.14 -17.93
CA SER A 132 -4.93 0.32 -17.93
C SER A 132 -6.31 0.93 -18.13
N VAL A 133 -6.62 1.94 -17.35
CA VAL A 133 -7.78 2.83 -17.56
C VAL A 133 -7.38 4.13 -18.26
N GLY A 134 -6.19 4.17 -18.84
CA GLY A 134 -5.65 5.31 -19.58
C GLY A 134 -4.87 6.28 -18.70
N PRO A 135 -4.53 7.48 -19.22
CA PRO A 135 -3.68 8.47 -18.56
C PRO A 135 -4.46 9.18 -17.44
N ARG A 136 -4.78 8.45 -16.38
CA ARG A 136 -5.52 8.89 -15.20
C ARG A 136 -4.62 8.88 -13.98
N ASP A 137 -4.87 9.82 -13.06
CA ASP A 137 -4.28 9.80 -11.72
C ASP A 137 -4.97 8.77 -10.81
N HIS A 138 -4.53 8.70 -9.56
CA HIS A 138 -5.06 7.76 -8.57
C HIS A 138 -6.58 7.88 -8.38
N ASN A 139 -7.08 9.09 -8.17
CA ASN A 139 -8.49 9.34 -7.89
C ASN A 139 -9.38 9.19 -9.12
N GLU A 140 -8.92 9.66 -10.28
CA GLU A 140 -9.66 9.51 -11.54
C GLU A 140 -9.76 8.04 -11.96
N SER A 141 -8.76 7.23 -11.70
CA SER A 141 -8.72 5.80 -12.05
C SER A 141 -9.94 5.04 -11.52
N VAL A 142 -10.39 5.37 -10.31
CA VAL A 142 -11.55 4.76 -9.67
C VAL A 142 -12.82 4.94 -10.50
N LEU A 143 -13.02 6.12 -11.11
CA LEU A 143 -14.21 6.45 -11.89
C LEU A 143 -14.32 5.58 -13.16
N TYR A 144 -13.22 5.12 -13.71
CA TYR A 144 -13.15 4.27 -14.89
C TYR A 144 -13.07 2.78 -14.53
N ALA A 145 -12.35 2.44 -13.47
CA ALA A 145 -12.19 1.08 -13.00
C ALA A 145 -13.51 0.45 -12.52
N ILE A 146 -14.32 1.18 -11.75
CA ILE A 146 -15.59 0.65 -11.20
C ILE A 146 -16.55 0.21 -12.28
N PRO A 147 -16.92 1.03 -13.31
CA PRO A 147 -17.82 0.58 -14.38
C PRO A 147 -17.27 -0.61 -15.16
N ALA A 148 -15.94 -0.63 -15.43
CA ALA A 148 -15.30 -1.73 -16.14
C ALA A 148 -15.34 -3.04 -15.31
N ALA A 149 -15.11 -2.95 -14.00
CA ALA A 149 -15.21 -4.10 -13.10
C ALA A 149 -16.65 -4.63 -13.02
N ILE A 150 -17.65 -3.77 -12.94
CA ILE A 150 -19.07 -4.16 -12.95
C ILE A 150 -19.42 -4.91 -14.24
N SER A 151 -18.99 -4.39 -15.40
CA SER A 151 -19.20 -5.05 -16.70
C SER A 151 -18.58 -6.45 -16.71
N TRP A 152 -17.34 -6.56 -16.27
CA TRP A 152 -16.65 -7.84 -16.20
C TRP A 152 -17.32 -8.85 -15.25
N PHE A 153 -17.78 -8.42 -14.08
CA PHE A 153 -18.53 -9.32 -13.18
C PHE A 153 -19.84 -9.81 -13.81
N ASN A 154 -20.54 -8.96 -14.56
CA ASN A 154 -21.75 -9.36 -15.28
C ASN A 154 -21.45 -10.39 -16.39
N GLU A 155 -20.34 -10.24 -17.10
CA GLU A 155 -19.87 -11.21 -18.09
C GLU A 155 -19.58 -12.58 -17.44
N LEU A 156 -18.83 -12.59 -16.33
CA LEU A 156 -18.53 -13.80 -15.57
C LEU A 156 -19.79 -14.49 -15.04
N ALA A 157 -20.76 -13.74 -14.58
CA ALA A 157 -22.03 -14.30 -14.11
C ALA A 157 -22.83 -14.92 -15.26
N SER A 158 -22.79 -14.32 -16.45
CA SER A 158 -23.50 -14.79 -17.63
C SER A 158 -22.90 -16.09 -18.21
N THR A 159 -21.60 -16.26 -18.10
CA THR A 159 -20.88 -17.48 -18.58
C THR A 159 -21.04 -18.67 -17.66
N LYS A 160 -21.50 -18.49 -16.42
CA LYS A 160 -21.73 -19.55 -15.43
C LYS A 160 -23.21 -19.92 -15.26
N ALA A 161 -24.13 -19.28 -16.00
CA ALA A 161 -25.52 -19.70 -16.03
C ALA A 161 -25.64 -21.04 -16.79
N PRO A 162 -26.30 -22.10 -16.21
CA PRO A 162 -26.43 -23.40 -16.82
C PRO A 162 -27.30 -23.38 -18.07
#